data_8687c1479c792db3389b4e629b998366
#
_entry.id   8687c1479c792db3389b4e629b998366
#
_cell.length_a   1.000
_cell.length_b   1.000
_cell.length_c   1.000
_cell.angle_alpha   90.00
_cell.angle_beta   90.00
_cell.angle_gamma   90.00
#
_symmetry.space_group_name_H-M   'P 1'
#
loop_
_entity.id
_entity.type
_entity.pdbx_description
1 polymer ?
#
loop_
_entity_poly.entity_id
_entity_poly.type
_entity_poly.pdbx_seq_one_letter_code
_entity_poly.pdbx_strand_id
1 'polypeptide(L)'
;PASLRGLSPDHTLVLINGKRRHSSALVHLNGTTGRGSSNVDLNAIPMAAIKRIEVLRDGAAALYGSDAVAGVINIVLKDNANGGDVSLQVGQTHKGDGEQWRASGSTGFAVGDDGALTLSAELHHKNRTNRAGLDTRQQYPLLDNGEPDPREETFDRQSFHIGSGDYENASLFANFDMSFDNGRLYAFGGVSDRKSESGAFYRRAVQSNTLTEIYPDGFLPSLAPDVKDYSAYVGYEWFVGDWTLDFSGGIGISEFQYNVENSLNASMGPELTPTSFDAGTLTNEEANITFDAQRFVPFYNNSDLSVAFGVSYRDNTYQIEAGQEASYIDGGYQDRPAGSQGFTGFKPESEVDQSRNNVGVYLEAENQLTSNFLWGAAVRYEDYSDFGDNTSWKLSGRYDVTDRFALRGAVN
;
A
#
# COMPACT_ATOMS: atom_id res chain seq x y z
N PRO A 1 3.31 3.39 4.33
CA PRO A 1 4.00 3.54 3.05
C PRO A 1 5.51 3.37 3.21
N ALA A 2 6.17 2.84 2.15
CA ALA A 2 7.62 2.83 2.05
C ALA A 2 8.09 4.06 1.26
N SER A 3 9.14 4.71 1.73
CA SER A 3 9.77 5.83 1.02
C SER A 3 11.29 5.73 1.12
N LEU A 4 11.98 6.17 0.09
CA LEU A 4 13.44 6.23 0.05
C LEU A 4 13.89 7.68 -0.17
N ARG A 5 15.04 8.04 0.40
CA ARG A 5 15.69 9.37 0.23
C ARG A 5 14.80 10.56 0.62
N GLY A 6 13.76 10.37 1.43
CA GLY A 6 12.81 11.43 1.79
C GLY A 6 11.89 11.91 0.66
N LEU A 7 11.85 11.16 -0.46
CA LEU A 7 10.92 11.42 -1.55
C LEU A 7 9.54 10.83 -1.25
N SER A 8 8.54 11.23 -2.03
CA SER A 8 7.18 10.71 -1.92
C SER A 8 7.14 9.19 -2.12
N PRO A 9 6.23 8.47 -1.45
CA PRO A 9 6.15 7.00 -1.55
C PRO A 9 5.91 6.46 -2.95
N ASP A 10 5.23 7.20 -3.81
CA ASP A 10 4.99 6.87 -5.23
C ASP A 10 6.25 6.92 -6.10
N HIS A 11 7.34 7.50 -5.61
CA HIS A 11 8.67 7.47 -6.24
C HIS A 11 9.50 6.23 -5.85
N THR A 12 8.98 5.37 -5.00
CA THR A 12 9.63 4.14 -4.55
C THR A 12 8.89 2.93 -5.10
N LEU A 13 9.48 2.26 -6.09
CA LEU A 13 8.91 1.06 -6.66
C LEU A 13 9.03 -0.11 -5.68
N VAL A 14 7.93 -0.83 -5.49
CA VAL A 14 7.92 -2.08 -4.72
C VAL A 14 7.69 -3.25 -5.67
N LEU A 15 8.53 -4.27 -5.53
CA LEU A 15 8.46 -5.53 -6.28
C LEU A 15 8.22 -6.69 -5.31
N ILE A 16 7.57 -7.74 -5.80
CA ILE A 16 7.52 -9.06 -5.16
C ILE A 16 8.14 -10.06 -6.15
N ASN A 17 9.19 -10.77 -5.72
CA ASN A 17 9.95 -11.69 -6.58
C ASN A 17 10.36 -11.06 -7.94
N GLY A 18 10.73 -9.78 -7.93
CA GLY A 18 11.13 -9.04 -9.13
C GLY A 18 9.97 -8.50 -9.99
N LYS A 19 8.71 -8.81 -9.68
CA LYS A 19 7.54 -8.32 -10.42
C LYS A 19 6.84 -7.19 -9.66
N ARG A 20 6.32 -6.21 -10.40
CA ARG A 20 5.69 -5.00 -9.85
C ARG A 20 4.52 -5.33 -8.92
N ARG A 21 4.52 -4.72 -7.74
CA ARG A 21 3.38 -4.75 -6.83
C ARG A 21 2.46 -3.57 -7.12
N HIS A 22 1.16 -3.82 -7.23
CA HIS A 22 0.14 -2.78 -7.46
C HIS A 22 0.04 -1.80 -6.28
N SER A 23 -0.43 -0.59 -6.58
CA SER A 23 -0.66 0.44 -5.59
C SER A 23 -1.96 0.21 -4.81
N SER A 24 -2.03 0.77 -3.61
CA SER A 24 -3.25 0.85 -2.81
C SER A 24 -4.29 1.77 -3.47
N ALA A 25 -5.57 1.52 -3.23
CA ALA A 25 -6.65 2.41 -3.64
C ALA A 25 -6.64 3.75 -2.88
N LEU A 26 -6.09 3.78 -1.66
CA LEU A 26 -6.08 4.98 -0.83
C LEU A 26 -5.11 6.03 -1.37
N VAL A 27 -5.64 7.19 -1.77
CA VAL A 27 -4.87 8.40 -2.07
C VAL A 27 -4.71 9.23 -0.80
N HIS A 28 -3.49 9.63 -0.48
CA HIS A 28 -3.20 10.46 0.69
C HIS A 28 -3.61 11.91 0.46
N LEU A 29 -4.70 12.38 1.08
CA LEU A 29 -5.25 13.71 0.86
C LEU A 29 -4.88 14.75 1.92
N ASN A 30 -4.91 14.39 3.19
CA ASN A 30 -4.66 15.30 4.30
C ASN A 30 -3.19 15.34 4.69
N GLY A 31 -2.71 16.35 5.38
CA GLY A 31 -1.32 16.69 5.72
C GLY A 31 -0.38 15.56 6.16
N THR A 32 -0.39 14.47 5.42
CA THR A 32 0.45 13.28 5.58
C THR A 32 1.63 13.34 4.61
N THR A 33 2.68 12.59 4.92
CA THR A 33 3.80 12.35 3.98
C THR A 33 3.25 11.70 2.71
N GLY A 34 3.58 12.26 1.56
CA GLY A 34 3.11 11.75 0.26
C GLY A 34 1.69 12.20 -0.10
N ARG A 35 1.26 13.40 0.36
CA ARG A 35 -0.02 13.98 -0.06
C ARG A 35 -0.14 14.04 -1.58
N GLY A 36 -1.25 13.54 -2.10
CA GLY A 36 -1.55 13.44 -3.53
C GLY A 36 -1.04 12.17 -4.19
N SER A 37 -0.36 11.28 -3.44
CA SER A 37 0.14 10.01 -3.96
C SER A 37 -0.66 8.81 -3.44
N SER A 38 -0.63 7.73 -4.21
CA SER A 38 -1.02 6.38 -3.80
C SER A 38 0.25 5.54 -3.68
N ASN A 39 0.36 4.74 -2.65
CA ASN A 39 1.53 3.91 -2.38
C ASN A 39 1.16 2.44 -2.26
N VAL A 40 2.17 1.56 -2.31
CA VAL A 40 1.96 0.13 -2.09
C VAL A 40 1.62 -0.16 -0.62
N ASP A 41 0.56 -0.94 -0.39
CA ASP A 41 0.23 -1.43 0.94
C ASP A 41 1.07 -2.66 1.32
N LEU A 42 2.10 -2.44 2.11
CA LEU A 42 2.97 -3.51 2.59
C LEU A 42 2.32 -4.38 3.67
N ASN A 43 1.26 -3.89 4.33
CA ASN A 43 0.57 -4.67 5.36
C ASN A 43 -0.30 -5.80 4.76
N ALA A 44 -0.55 -5.77 3.46
CA ALA A 44 -1.23 -6.86 2.76
C ALA A 44 -0.35 -8.12 2.62
N ILE A 45 0.97 -8.00 2.82
CA ILE A 45 1.93 -9.09 2.67
C ILE A 45 2.28 -9.65 4.06
N PRO A 46 1.94 -10.93 4.38
CA PRO A 46 2.29 -11.52 5.67
C PRO A 46 3.81 -11.56 5.88
N MET A 47 4.27 -11.16 7.05
CA MET A 47 5.70 -11.23 7.39
C MET A 47 6.26 -12.64 7.27
N ALA A 48 5.44 -13.65 7.57
CA ALA A 48 5.81 -15.06 7.44
C ALA A 48 6.13 -15.49 6.00
N ALA A 49 5.64 -14.76 4.98
CA ALA A 49 5.94 -15.04 3.57
C ALA A 49 7.30 -14.52 3.13
N ILE A 50 7.91 -13.60 3.88
CA ILE A 50 9.11 -12.87 3.44
C ILE A 50 10.38 -13.68 3.75
N LYS A 51 11.19 -13.96 2.73
CA LYS A 51 12.52 -14.55 2.85
C LYS A 51 13.58 -13.49 3.13
N ARG A 52 13.54 -12.39 2.36
CA ARG A 52 14.43 -11.22 2.50
C ARG A 52 13.86 -10.01 1.79
N ILE A 53 14.38 -8.84 2.12
CA ILE A 53 14.08 -7.58 1.45
C ILE A 53 15.37 -7.04 0.85
N GLU A 54 15.35 -6.75 -0.44
CA GLU A 54 16.45 -6.16 -1.19
C GLU A 54 16.12 -4.70 -1.49
N VAL A 55 17.07 -3.78 -1.25
CA VAL A 55 16.85 -2.36 -1.45
C VAL A 55 17.89 -1.79 -2.41
N LEU A 56 17.46 -1.41 -3.59
CA LEU A 56 18.25 -0.65 -4.53
C LEU A 56 18.06 0.86 -4.23
N ARG A 57 19.08 1.46 -3.65
CA ARG A 57 19.08 2.87 -3.20
C ARG A 57 19.54 3.84 -4.30
N ASP A 58 19.38 3.50 -5.55
CA ASP A 58 19.79 4.31 -6.69
C ASP A 58 18.61 4.55 -7.61
N GLY A 59 18.65 5.65 -8.38
CA GLY A 59 17.63 5.86 -9.41
C GLY A 59 17.65 4.70 -10.38
N ALA A 60 16.49 4.08 -10.56
CA ALA A 60 16.33 2.86 -11.34
C ALA A 60 15.24 2.99 -12.42
N ALA A 61 14.82 4.23 -12.71
CA ALA A 61 13.77 4.51 -13.69
C ALA A 61 14.09 3.97 -15.08
N ALA A 62 15.36 3.95 -15.48
CA ALA A 62 15.80 3.40 -16.76
C ALA A 62 15.61 1.87 -16.88
N LEU A 63 15.46 1.14 -15.76
CA LEU A 63 15.24 -0.31 -15.77
C LEU A 63 13.79 -0.67 -15.44
N TYR A 64 13.24 -0.03 -14.42
CA TYR A 64 12.00 -0.44 -13.80
C TYR A 64 10.82 0.49 -14.11
N GLY A 65 11.06 1.63 -14.76
CA GLY A 65 10.05 2.63 -15.09
C GLY A 65 10.09 3.88 -14.21
N SER A 66 9.29 4.86 -14.60
CA SER A 66 9.25 6.22 -14.02
C SER A 66 8.95 6.25 -12.52
N ASP A 67 8.36 5.21 -11.94
CA ASP A 67 8.05 5.11 -10.51
C ASP A 67 9.28 4.80 -9.64
N ALA A 68 10.42 4.39 -10.24
CA ALA A 68 11.63 3.98 -9.53
C ALA A 68 12.66 5.12 -9.38
N VAL A 69 12.20 6.37 -9.22
CA VAL A 69 13.07 7.55 -9.08
C VAL A 69 13.88 7.53 -7.77
N ALA A 70 13.23 7.20 -6.66
CA ALA A 70 13.88 7.12 -5.35
C ALA A 70 14.67 5.82 -5.15
N GLY A 71 14.28 4.76 -5.85
CA GLY A 71 14.85 3.43 -5.77
C GLY A 71 13.82 2.33 -5.82
N VAL A 72 14.26 1.10 -5.56
CA VAL A 72 13.43 -0.11 -5.62
C VAL A 72 13.54 -0.88 -4.33
N ILE A 73 12.41 -1.40 -3.85
CA ILE A 73 12.32 -2.37 -2.76
C ILE A 73 11.78 -3.67 -3.35
N ASN A 74 12.60 -4.72 -3.38
CA ASN A 74 12.19 -6.04 -3.82
C ASN A 74 11.97 -6.97 -2.62
N ILE A 75 10.75 -7.47 -2.46
CA ILE A 75 10.37 -8.44 -1.43
C ILE A 75 10.48 -9.82 -2.06
N VAL A 76 11.45 -10.60 -1.60
CA VAL A 76 11.63 -11.98 -2.04
C VAL A 76 10.86 -12.89 -1.11
N LEU A 77 9.96 -13.69 -1.65
CA LEU A 77 9.13 -14.63 -0.90
C LEU A 77 9.93 -15.89 -0.53
N LYS A 78 9.47 -16.59 0.53
CA LYS A 78 9.97 -17.92 0.88
C LYS A 78 9.63 -18.92 -0.20
N ASP A 79 10.55 -19.81 -0.51
CA ASP A 79 10.53 -20.83 -1.55
C ASP A 79 10.86 -22.23 -1.00
N ASN A 80 10.39 -22.54 0.19
CA ASN A 80 10.68 -23.78 0.88
C ASN A 80 9.93 -24.96 0.24
N ALA A 81 10.64 -26.03 -0.10
CA ALA A 81 10.03 -27.29 -0.55
C ALA A 81 9.59 -28.19 0.62
N ASN A 82 10.10 -27.94 1.85
CA ASN A 82 9.80 -28.72 3.03
C ASN A 82 9.87 -27.88 4.30
N GLY A 83 9.17 -28.36 5.33
CA GLY A 83 9.20 -27.74 6.64
C GLY A 83 8.41 -26.44 6.71
N GLY A 84 8.49 -25.78 7.84
CA GLY A 84 7.78 -24.54 8.08
C GLY A 84 8.13 -23.92 9.42
N ASP A 85 7.59 -22.77 9.68
CA ASP A 85 7.71 -22.03 10.92
C ASP A 85 6.34 -21.50 11.37
N VAL A 86 6.18 -21.37 12.66
CA VAL A 86 5.01 -20.73 13.29
C VAL A 86 5.53 -19.76 14.33
N SER A 87 4.96 -18.58 14.37
CA SER A 87 5.28 -17.52 15.33
C SER A 87 3.99 -17.03 16.00
N LEU A 88 4.05 -16.87 17.32
CA LEU A 88 3.01 -16.20 18.09
C LEU A 88 3.66 -15.05 18.87
N GLN A 89 3.20 -13.84 18.66
CA GLN A 89 3.65 -12.66 19.35
C GLN A 89 2.47 -12.06 20.12
N VAL A 90 2.72 -11.68 21.36
CA VAL A 90 1.77 -10.95 22.20
C VAL A 90 2.46 -9.74 22.82
N GLY A 91 1.75 -8.66 23.02
CA GLY A 91 2.33 -7.47 23.59
C GLY A 91 1.28 -6.42 23.97
N GLN A 92 1.69 -5.46 24.77
CA GLN A 92 0.93 -4.27 25.09
C GLN A 92 1.88 -3.11 25.39
N THR A 93 1.38 -1.89 25.45
CA THR A 93 2.20 -0.75 25.84
C THR A 93 2.44 -0.75 27.36
N HIS A 94 3.46 -0.04 27.81
CA HIS A 94 3.74 0.15 29.25
C HIS A 94 2.64 0.93 30.00
N LYS A 95 1.66 1.51 29.28
CA LYS A 95 0.49 2.18 29.84
C LYS A 95 -0.67 1.22 30.11
N GLY A 96 -0.56 -0.05 29.71
CA GLY A 96 -1.60 -1.07 29.89
C GLY A 96 -2.74 -0.97 28.87
N ASP A 97 -2.48 -0.38 27.70
CA ASP A 97 -3.38 -0.33 26.55
C ASP A 97 -2.67 -0.84 25.29
N GLY A 98 -3.38 -0.94 24.15
CA GLY A 98 -2.83 -1.38 22.90
C GLY A 98 -2.37 -2.84 22.94
N GLU A 99 -3.15 -3.69 23.64
CA GLU A 99 -2.94 -5.14 23.60
C GLU A 99 -2.97 -5.60 22.16
N GLN A 100 -2.02 -6.44 21.82
CA GLN A 100 -1.91 -6.98 20.49
C GLN A 100 -1.46 -8.44 20.51
N TRP A 101 -1.92 -9.18 19.53
CA TRP A 101 -1.38 -10.49 19.22
C TRP A 101 -1.23 -10.65 17.71
N ARG A 102 -0.22 -11.41 17.31
CA ARG A 102 0.03 -11.80 15.94
C ARG A 102 0.38 -13.27 15.91
N ALA A 103 -0.41 -14.03 15.16
CA ALA A 103 -0.12 -15.43 14.85
C ALA A 103 0.24 -15.51 13.37
N SER A 104 1.40 -16.05 13.04
CA SER A 104 1.85 -16.16 11.67
C SER A 104 2.61 -17.47 11.46
N GLY A 105 2.62 -17.97 10.23
CA GLY A 105 3.37 -19.16 9.89
C GLY A 105 3.52 -19.34 8.39
N SER A 106 4.50 -20.14 8.02
CA SER A 106 4.69 -20.59 6.65
C SER A 106 5.01 -22.08 6.62
N THR A 107 4.61 -22.76 5.55
CA THR A 107 4.92 -24.17 5.32
C THR A 107 5.20 -24.44 3.85
N GLY A 108 6.20 -25.25 3.58
CA GLY A 108 6.61 -25.64 2.24
C GLY A 108 6.21 -27.08 1.93
N PHE A 109 5.87 -27.31 0.68
CA PHE A 109 5.51 -28.61 0.12
C PHE A 109 6.33 -28.84 -1.16
N ALA A 110 6.96 -30.00 -1.27
CA ALA A 110 7.55 -30.44 -2.53
C ALA A 110 6.45 -30.74 -3.55
N VAL A 111 6.63 -30.32 -4.78
CA VAL A 111 5.73 -30.57 -5.91
C VAL A 111 6.51 -31.30 -7.01
N GLY A 112 6.27 -32.60 -7.17
CA GLY A 112 7.15 -33.44 -7.98
C GLY A 112 8.56 -33.53 -7.40
N ASP A 113 9.54 -33.70 -8.29
CA ASP A 113 10.95 -33.82 -7.92
C ASP A 113 11.64 -32.44 -7.85
N ASP A 114 11.22 -31.48 -8.68
CA ASP A 114 11.89 -30.20 -8.91
C ASP A 114 11.00 -28.96 -8.63
N GLY A 115 9.91 -29.14 -7.91
CA GLY A 115 8.99 -28.05 -7.58
C GLY A 115 8.78 -27.83 -6.09
N ALA A 116 8.38 -26.63 -5.74
CA ALA A 116 8.03 -26.20 -4.38
C ALA A 116 6.80 -25.33 -4.37
N LEU A 117 5.95 -25.52 -3.36
CA LEU A 117 4.85 -24.62 -3.02
C LEU A 117 5.03 -24.19 -1.56
N THR A 118 5.15 -22.91 -1.32
CA THR A 118 5.17 -22.34 0.03
C THR A 118 3.86 -21.60 0.28
N LEU A 119 3.17 -21.94 1.36
CA LEU A 119 1.98 -21.22 1.85
C LEU A 119 2.35 -20.47 3.12
N SER A 120 1.88 -19.23 3.24
CA SER A 120 2.14 -18.36 4.39
C SER A 120 0.86 -17.65 4.79
N ALA A 121 0.58 -17.59 6.09
CA ALA A 121 -0.60 -16.92 6.63
C ALA A 121 -0.24 -16.06 7.84
N GLU A 122 -1.02 -15.02 8.06
CA GLU A 122 -0.90 -14.15 9.23
C GLU A 122 -2.28 -13.68 9.69
N LEU A 123 -2.49 -13.72 11.02
CA LEU A 123 -3.58 -13.07 11.71
C LEU A 123 -2.97 -12.06 12.69
N HIS A 124 -3.42 -10.82 12.65
CA HIS A 124 -2.93 -9.76 13.52
C HIS A 124 -4.10 -8.97 14.08
N HIS A 125 -4.15 -8.85 15.39
CA HIS A 125 -5.11 -8.02 16.10
C HIS A 125 -4.36 -7.05 17.03
N LYS A 126 -4.85 -5.82 17.11
CA LYS A 126 -4.30 -4.80 17.99
C LYS A 126 -5.42 -3.86 18.45
N ASN A 127 -5.52 -3.67 19.75
CA ASN A 127 -6.40 -2.67 20.36
C ASN A 127 -5.81 -1.26 20.24
N ARG A 128 -6.68 -0.26 20.22
CA ARG A 128 -6.28 1.15 20.16
C ARG A 128 -5.47 1.59 21.40
N THR A 129 -4.70 2.64 21.20
CA THR A 129 -4.05 3.37 22.28
C THR A 129 -4.56 4.80 22.32
N ASN A 130 -4.70 5.39 23.50
CA ASN A 130 -5.09 6.79 23.61
C ASN A 130 -4.07 7.60 24.43
N ARG A 131 -3.60 8.70 23.86
CA ARG A 131 -2.67 9.68 24.47
C ARG A 131 -3.23 11.08 24.40
N ALA A 132 -4.54 11.23 24.22
CA ALA A 132 -5.20 12.53 24.22
C ALA A 132 -5.07 13.21 25.57
N GLY A 133 -4.85 14.50 25.54
CA GLY A 133 -5.01 15.38 26.71
C GLY A 133 -6.48 15.65 26.98
N LEU A 134 -6.73 16.39 28.07
CA LEU A 134 -8.09 16.79 28.41
C LEU A 134 -8.59 17.90 27.49
N ASP A 135 -9.83 17.80 27.03
CA ASP A 135 -10.53 18.85 26.29
C ASP A 135 -11.00 19.97 27.25
N THR A 136 -10.38 21.11 27.15
CA THR A 136 -10.69 22.29 28.02
C THR A 136 -11.75 23.19 27.42
N ARG A 137 -12.28 22.89 26.23
CA ARG A 137 -13.31 23.71 25.58
C ARG A 137 -14.66 23.52 26.24
N GLN A 138 -15.54 24.53 26.09
CA GLN A 138 -16.96 24.45 26.50
C GLN A 138 -17.64 23.29 25.74
N GLN A 139 -18.30 22.40 26.45
CA GLN A 139 -18.96 21.21 25.90
C GLN A 139 -20.44 21.44 25.63
N TYR A 140 -21.12 22.15 26.51
CA TYR A 140 -22.57 22.36 26.48
C TYR A 140 -22.94 23.82 26.18
N PRO A 141 -24.15 24.10 25.65
CA PRO A 141 -24.67 25.45 25.59
C PRO A 141 -24.78 26.05 27.00
N LEU A 142 -24.68 27.38 27.09
CA LEU A 142 -24.99 28.07 28.32
C LEU A 142 -26.49 27.91 28.66
N LEU A 143 -26.81 27.94 29.92
CA LEU A 143 -28.20 28.00 30.37
C LEU A 143 -28.86 29.34 29.99
N ASP A 144 -30.18 29.40 30.03
CA ASP A 144 -30.94 30.60 29.65
C ASP A 144 -30.55 31.85 30.48
N ASN A 145 -30.01 31.67 31.68
CA ASN A 145 -29.51 32.75 32.53
C ASN A 145 -28.05 33.15 32.20
N GLY A 146 -27.42 32.53 31.21
CA GLY A 146 -26.04 32.79 30.79
C GLY A 146 -24.97 32.06 31.62
N GLU A 147 -25.36 31.26 32.64
CA GLU A 147 -24.43 30.46 33.42
C GLU A 147 -23.98 29.19 32.66
N PRO A 148 -22.79 28.64 32.99
CA PRO A 148 -22.37 27.36 32.47
C PRO A 148 -23.32 26.23 32.87
N ASP A 149 -23.52 25.26 31.97
CA ASP A 149 -24.26 24.03 32.28
C ASP A 149 -23.52 23.23 33.37
N PRO A 150 -24.19 22.77 34.44
CA PRO A 150 -23.53 21.99 35.51
C PRO A 150 -22.84 20.71 35.03
N ARG A 151 -23.24 20.16 33.87
CA ARG A 151 -22.59 19.01 33.26
C ARG A 151 -21.13 19.29 32.87
N GLU A 152 -20.72 20.55 32.70
CA GLU A 152 -19.32 20.95 32.47
C GLU A 152 -18.38 20.46 33.59
N GLU A 153 -18.85 20.35 34.81
CA GLU A 153 -18.06 19.90 35.98
C GLU A 153 -17.85 18.37 36.00
N THR A 154 -18.78 17.62 35.41
CA THR A 154 -18.79 16.14 35.45
C THR A 154 -18.44 15.48 34.12
N PHE A 155 -18.28 16.26 33.05
CA PHE A 155 -17.96 15.78 31.72
C PHE A 155 -16.57 15.11 31.70
N ASP A 156 -16.47 13.91 31.10
CA ASP A 156 -15.19 13.28 30.86
C ASP A 156 -14.42 14.03 29.77
N ARG A 157 -13.46 14.81 30.19
CA ARG A 157 -12.64 15.65 29.34
C ARG A 157 -11.67 14.87 28.44
N GLN A 158 -11.50 13.56 28.60
CA GLN A 158 -10.70 12.72 27.69
C GLN A 158 -11.52 12.28 26.48
N SER A 159 -12.14 13.22 25.80
CA SER A 159 -13.10 13.00 24.72
C SER A 159 -12.47 12.71 23.36
N PHE A 160 -11.17 12.92 23.18
CA PHE A 160 -10.45 12.66 21.93
C PHE A 160 -9.77 11.30 21.91
N HIS A 161 -9.52 10.82 20.69
CA HIS A 161 -8.63 9.70 20.43
C HIS A 161 -7.37 10.20 19.71
N ILE A 162 -6.22 10.17 20.40
CA ILE A 162 -4.90 10.50 19.83
C ILE A 162 -3.98 9.30 20.09
N GLY A 163 -3.80 8.48 19.07
CA GLY A 163 -3.01 7.26 19.19
C GLY A 163 -3.17 6.36 17.96
N SER A 164 -2.78 5.10 18.08
CA SER A 164 -3.10 4.10 17.07
C SER A 164 -4.54 3.65 17.23
N GLY A 165 -5.23 3.43 16.10
CA GLY A 165 -6.55 2.82 16.08
C GLY A 165 -6.53 1.33 16.38
N ASP A 166 -7.73 0.76 16.53
CA ASP A 166 -7.95 -0.68 16.50
C ASP A 166 -7.57 -1.23 15.11
N TYR A 167 -7.09 -2.46 15.06
CA TYR A 167 -6.58 -3.06 13.85
C TYR A 167 -6.77 -4.57 13.87
N GLU A 168 -7.36 -5.10 12.82
CA GLU A 168 -7.48 -6.53 12.54
C GLU A 168 -7.03 -6.80 11.11
N ASN A 169 -6.23 -7.81 10.89
CA ASN A 169 -5.78 -8.21 9.57
C ASN A 169 -5.67 -9.72 9.48
N ALA A 170 -6.19 -10.27 8.38
CA ALA A 170 -5.97 -11.64 7.97
C ALA A 170 -5.36 -11.65 6.58
N SER A 171 -4.26 -12.38 6.39
CA SER A 171 -3.61 -12.48 5.08
C SER A 171 -3.12 -13.90 4.80
N LEU A 172 -3.17 -14.27 3.52
CA LEU A 172 -2.71 -15.55 3.00
C LEU A 172 -1.92 -15.29 1.72
N PHE A 173 -0.74 -15.90 1.61
CA PHE A 173 0.13 -15.83 0.45
C PHE A 173 0.60 -17.22 0.03
N ALA A 174 0.73 -17.41 -1.29
CA ALA A 174 1.33 -18.59 -1.90
C ALA A 174 2.51 -18.19 -2.78
N ASN A 175 3.55 -19.00 -2.81
CA ASN A 175 4.67 -18.91 -3.73
C ASN A 175 4.96 -20.30 -4.29
N PHE A 176 4.86 -20.45 -5.58
CA PHE A 176 5.07 -21.69 -6.32
C PHE A 176 6.23 -21.54 -7.31
N ASP A 177 7.05 -22.57 -7.38
CA ASP A 177 8.17 -22.68 -8.30
C ASP A 177 8.30 -24.11 -8.78
N MET A 178 8.54 -24.32 -10.07
CA MET A 178 8.79 -25.64 -10.68
C MET A 178 9.81 -25.53 -11.80
N SER A 179 10.93 -26.22 -11.65
CA SER A 179 11.96 -26.27 -12.65
C SER A 179 11.72 -27.40 -13.66
N PHE A 180 12.14 -27.16 -14.90
CA PHE A 180 12.13 -28.10 -16.02
C PHE A 180 13.50 -28.07 -16.70
N ASP A 181 13.81 -29.02 -17.54
CA ASP A 181 15.10 -29.10 -18.27
C ASP A 181 15.50 -27.78 -18.95
N ASN A 182 14.55 -27.07 -19.53
CA ASN A 182 14.78 -25.87 -20.34
C ASN A 182 14.04 -24.61 -19.78
N GLY A 183 13.64 -24.62 -18.53
CA GLY A 183 12.94 -23.46 -17.99
C GLY A 183 12.38 -23.64 -16.60
N ARG A 184 11.63 -22.66 -16.16
CA ARG A 184 11.04 -22.59 -14.83
C ARG A 184 9.66 -21.94 -14.88
N LEU A 185 8.66 -22.64 -14.38
CA LEU A 185 7.34 -22.07 -14.12
C LEU A 185 7.31 -21.52 -12.70
N TYR A 186 6.84 -20.30 -12.53
CA TYR A 186 6.63 -19.72 -11.21
C TYR A 186 5.27 -19.04 -11.13
N ALA A 187 4.69 -19.03 -9.93
CA ALA A 187 3.48 -18.28 -9.65
C ALA A 187 3.49 -17.83 -8.17
N PHE A 188 2.98 -16.65 -7.90
CA PHE A 188 2.81 -16.18 -6.55
C PHE A 188 1.65 -15.21 -6.45
N GLY A 189 1.13 -15.07 -5.25
CA GLY A 189 0.05 -14.13 -4.99
C GLY A 189 -0.54 -14.33 -3.60
N GLY A 190 -1.53 -13.52 -3.30
CA GLY A 190 -2.16 -13.57 -2.01
C GLY A 190 -3.39 -12.69 -1.90
N VAL A 191 -4.03 -12.83 -0.75
CA VAL A 191 -5.21 -12.07 -0.37
C VAL A 191 -5.02 -11.53 1.04
N SER A 192 -5.56 -10.35 1.32
CA SER A 192 -5.68 -9.84 2.67
C SER A 192 -7.01 -9.11 2.88
N ASP A 193 -7.50 -9.20 4.11
CA ASP A 193 -8.68 -8.48 4.61
C ASP A 193 -8.30 -7.79 5.91
N ARG A 194 -8.45 -6.48 5.94
CA ARG A 194 -8.05 -5.64 7.06
C ARG A 194 -9.16 -4.68 7.45
N LYS A 195 -9.46 -4.67 8.75
CA LYS A 195 -10.35 -3.70 9.38
C LYS A 195 -9.56 -2.84 10.35
N SER A 196 -9.91 -1.58 10.42
CA SER A 196 -9.34 -0.67 11.41
C SER A 196 -10.37 0.34 11.86
N GLU A 197 -10.18 0.89 13.06
CA GLU A 197 -11.04 1.94 13.57
C GLU A 197 -10.21 2.99 14.29
N SER A 198 -10.43 4.26 13.99
CA SER A 198 -9.77 5.38 14.66
C SER A 198 -10.71 6.56 14.82
N GLY A 199 -10.65 7.22 15.98
CA GLY A 199 -11.46 8.40 16.26
C GLY A 199 -11.05 9.59 15.38
N ALA A 200 -12.06 10.32 14.91
CA ALA A 200 -11.92 11.62 14.26
C ALA A 200 -11.87 12.75 15.31
N PHE A 201 -12.42 13.93 15.01
CA PHE A 201 -12.53 15.02 15.97
C PHE A 201 -13.82 14.93 16.78
N TYR A 202 -13.74 15.10 18.10
CA TYR A 202 -14.90 15.11 18.99
C TYR A 202 -15.89 16.23 18.65
N ARG A 203 -17.15 15.87 18.53
CA ARG A 203 -18.30 16.76 18.31
C ARG A 203 -18.96 17.05 19.63
N ARG A 204 -18.87 18.32 20.08
CA ARG A 204 -19.39 18.76 21.38
C ARG A 204 -20.90 19.01 21.29
N ALA A 205 -21.61 18.86 22.37
CA ALA A 205 -23.06 19.11 22.45
C ALA A 205 -23.46 20.54 22.03
N VAL A 206 -22.56 21.51 22.24
CA VAL A 206 -22.77 22.92 21.86
C VAL A 206 -22.70 23.18 20.35
N GLN A 207 -22.23 22.21 19.56
CA GLN A 207 -21.99 22.41 18.12
C GLN A 207 -23.24 22.12 17.29
N SER A 208 -23.44 22.88 16.20
CA SER A 208 -24.58 22.71 15.28
C SER A 208 -24.58 21.36 14.54
N ASN A 209 -23.45 20.69 14.47
CA ASN A 209 -23.31 19.36 13.88
C ASN A 209 -23.51 18.20 14.87
N THR A 210 -24.08 18.50 16.05
CA THR A 210 -24.47 17.52 17.07
C THR A 210 -25.98 17.58 17.25
N LEU A 211 -26.62 16.42 17.31
CA LEU A 211 -28.02 16.25 17.72
C LEU A 211 -28.04 15.70 19.14
N THR A 212 -28.36 16.54 20.11
CA THR A 212 -28.32 16.19 21.54
C THR A 212 -29.39 15.17 21.93
N GLU A 213 -30.40 15.00 21.12
CA GLU A 213 -31.39 13.93 21.23
C GLU A 213 -30.80 12.54 21.04
N ILE A 214 -29.72 12.42 20.24
CA ILE A 214 -29.00 11.16 20.01
C ILE A 214 -27.75 11.08 20.88
N TYR A 215 -26.98 12.18 20.93
CA TYR A 215 -25.73 12.30 21.67
C TYR A 215 -25.78 13.47 22.66
N PRO A 216 -26.37 13.27 23.85
CA PRO A 216 -26.60 14.36 24.82
C PRO A 216 -25.34 15.11 25.27
N ASP A 217 -24.22 14.40 25.28
CA ASP A 217 -22.94 14.94 25.74
C ASP A 217 -21.97 15.23 24.58
N GLY A 218 -22.41 15.01 23.32
CA GLY A 218 -21.55 15.00 22.16
C GLY A 218 -21.06 13.59 21.83
N PHE A 219 -20.18 13.47 20.81
CA PHE A 219 -19.69 12.17 20.36
C PHE A 219 -18.35 12.27 19.63
N LEU A 220 -17.64 11.17 19.61
CA LEU A 220 -16.41 10.98 18.82
C LEU A 220 -16.73 10.10 17.61
N PRO A 221 -16.92 10.67 16.40
CA PRO A 221 -17.08 9.84 15.21
C PRO A 221 -15.80 9.05 14.93
N SER A 222 -15.97 7.82 14.45
CA SER A 222 -14.86 6.94 14.10
C SER A 222 -14.82 6.70 12.60
N LEU A 223 -13.61 6.67 12.04
CA LEU A 223 -13.34 6.15 10.70
C LEU A 223 -13.00 4.67 10.86
N ALA A 224 -13.79 3.82 10.23
CA ALA A 224 -13.70 2.35 10.33
C ALA A 224 -13.55 1.70 8.94
N PRO A 225 -12.45 1.99 8.20
CA PRO A 225 -12.30 1.46 6.86
C PRO A 225 -12.09 -0.05 6.84
N ASP A 226 -12.70 -0.69 5.81
CA ASP A 226 -12.41 -2.05 5.38
C ASP A 226 -11.48 -2.00 4.16
N VAL A 227 -10.39 -2.76 4.20
CA VAL A 227 -9.40 -2.79 3.12
C VAL A 227 -9.18 -4.22 2.67
N LYS A 228 -9.46 -4.49 1.39
CA LYS A 228 -9.19 -5.79 0.77
C LYS A 228 -8.10 -5.64 -0.29
N ASP A 229 -7.26 -6.65 -0.39
CA ASP A 229 -6.17 -6.69 -1.33
C ASP A 229 -6.03 -8.09 -1.94
N TYR A 230 -5.89 -8.13 -3.25
CA TYR A 230 -5.77 -9.37 -4.02
C TYR A 230 -4.61 -9.21 -5.01
N SER A 231 -3.82 -10.26 -5.18
CA SER A 231 -2.79 -10.29 -6.21
C SER A 231 -2.50 -11.70 -6.70
N ALA A 232 -2.21 -11.81 -7.98
CA ALA A 232 -1.73 -13.05 -8.59
C ALA A 232 -0.78 -12.74 -9.73
N TYR A 233 0.33 -13.46 -9.78
CA TYR A 233 1.31 -13.44 -10.86
C TYR A 233 1.64 -14.86 -11.29
N VAL A 234 1.84 -15.05 -12.59
CA VAL A 234 2.37 -16.28 -13.18
C VAL A 234 3.38 -15.92 -14.26
N GLY A 235 4.45 -16.68 -14.34
CA GLY A 235 5.46 -16.49 -15.38
C GLY A 235 6.19 -17.78 -15.70
N TYR A 236 6.79 -17.78 -16.88
CA TYR A 236 7.64 -18.86 -17.33
C TYR A 236 8.96 -18.28 -17.83
N GLU A 237 10.03 -18.86 -17.34
CA GLU A 237 11.40 -18.53 -17.71
C GLU A 237 11.95 -19.65 -18.61
N TRP A 238 12.45 -19.30 -19.80
CA TRP A 238 13.07 -20.25 -20.74
C TRP A 238 14.58 -20.06 -20.79
N PHE A 239 15.31 -21.16 -20.90
CA PHE A 239 16.73 -21.16 -21.15
C PHE A 239 16.98 -21.65 -22.56
N VAL A 240 17.29 -20.74 -23.50
CA VAL A 240 17.46 -21.03 -24.94
C VAL A 240 18.85 -20.63 -25.40
N GLY A 241 19.75 -21.60 -25.47
CA GLY A 241 21.17 -21.33 -25.67
C GLY A 241 21.73 -20.52 -24.55
N ASP A 242 22.30 -19.34 -24.84
CA ASP A 242 22.82 -18.41 -23.82
C ASP A 242 21.78 -17.36 -23.35
N TRP A 243 20.55 -17.47 -23.82
CA TRP A 243 19.47 -16.55 -23.45
C TRP A 243 18.66 -17.08 -22.28
N THR A 244 18.39 -16.21 -21.33
CA THR A 244 17.30 -16.34 -20.36
C THR A 244 16.17 -15.45 -20.82
N LEU A 245 15.02 -16.03 -21.09
CA LEU A 245 13.80 -15.34 -21.53
C LEU A 245 12.73 -15.51 -20.45
N ASP A 246 12.12 -14.44 -19.98
CA ASP A 246 11.03 -14.47 -19.00
C ASP A 246 9.78 -13.83 -19.58
N PHE A 247 8.66 -14.54 -19.53
CA PHE A 247 7.35 -13.99 -19.84
C PHE A 247 6.44 -14.14 -18.64
N SER A 248 5.83 -13.06 -18.20
CA SER A 248 4.94 -13.08 -17.03
C SER A 248 3.74 -12.16 -17.20
N GLY A 249 2.69 -12.52 -16.49
CA GLY A 249 1.51 -11.67 -16.32
C GLY A 249 1.00 -11.71 -14.89
N GLY A 250 0.37 -10.65 -14.49
CA GLY A 250 -0.20 -10.56 -13.15
C GLY A 250 -1.26 -9.49 -13.03
N ILE A 251 -2.06 -9.65 -11.98
CA ILE A 251 -3.13 -8.72 -11.60
C ILE A 251 -3.00 -8.37 -10.12
N GLY A 252 -3.42 -7.17 -9.78
CA GLY A 252 -3.54 -6.72 -8.40
C GLY A 252 -4.75 -5.81 -8.24
N ILE A 253 -5.49 -5.99 -7.15
CA ILE A 253 -6.69 -5.22 -6.84
C ILE A 253 -6.58 -4.79 -5.38
N SER A 254 -6.74 -3.50 -5.14
CA SER A 254 -6.87 -2.92 -3.80
C SER A 254 -8.20 -2.22 -3.71
N GLU A 255 -8.99 -2.56 -2.69
CA GLU A 255 -10.28 -1.95 -2.38
C GLU A 255 -10.19 -1.30 -1.01
N PHE A 256 -10.67 -0.07 -0.88
CA PHE A 256 -10.71 0.69 0.36
C PHE A 256 -12.12 1.26 0.54
N GLN A 257 -12.91 0.64 1.40
CA GLN A 257 -14.25 1.11 1.74
C GLN A 257 -14.19 2.02 2.97
N TYR A 258 -14.74 3.22 2.84
CA TYR A 258 -14.91 4.14 3.95
C TYR A 258 -16.17 3.84 4.73
N ASN A 259 -16.03 3.32 5.96
CA ASN A 259 -17.12 3.24 6.91
C ASN A 259 -16.92 4.30 8.00
N VAL A 260 -18.02 4.90 8.40
CA VAL A 260 -18.04 5.91 9.49
C VAL A 260 -18.97 5.41 10.57
N GLU A 261 -18.44 5.24 11.77
CA GLU A 261 -19.15 4.72 12.92
C GLU A 261 -19.33 5.79 14.02
N ASN A 262 -20.27 5.55 14.92
CA ASN A 262 -20.57 6.48 16.02
C ASN A 262 -20.72 7.93 15.52
N SER A 263 -21.52 8.11 14.48
CA SER A 263 -21.67 9.38 13.74
C SER A 263 -23.15 9.78 13.63
N LEU A 264 -23.41 10.81 12.87
CA LEU A 264 -24.75 11.25 12.45
C LEU A 264 -24.64 12.24 11.28
N ASN A 265 -25.72 12.41 10.52
CA ASN A 265 -25.91 13.52 9.59
C ASN A 265 -26.91 14.51 10.22
N ALA A 266 -26.40 15.63 10.73
CA ALA A 266 -27.21 16.58 11.50
C ALA A 266 -28.36 17.19 10.67
N SER A 267 -28.18 17.34 9.37
CA SER A 267 -29.21 17.90 8.47
C SER A 267 -30.43 16.99 8.25
N MET A 268 -30.33 15.70 8.62
CA MET A 268 -31.47 14.76 8.53
C MET A 268 -32.36 14.79 9.80
N GLY A 269 -31.90 15.40 10.88
CA GLY A 269 -32.61 15.41 12.16
C GLY A 269 -32.54 14.07 12.91
N PRO A 270 -33.00 14.05 14.20
CA PRO A 270 -32.73 12.93 15.10
C PRO A 270 -33.50 11.65 14.78
N GLU A 271 -34.61 11.74 14.04
CA GLU A 271 -35.46 10.56 13.73
C GLU A 271 -35.00 9.84 12.46
N LEU A 272 -34.31 10.51 11.55
CA LEU A 272 -33.97 9.98 10.22
C LEU A 272 -32.51 9.66 10.04
N THR A 273 -31.60 10.28 10.81
CA THR A 273 -30.17 10.04 10.65
C THR A 273 -29.75 8.67 11.21
N PRO A 274 -29.04 7.82 10.43
CA PRO A 274 -28.34 6.69 11.01
C PRO A 274 -27.14 7.15 11.86
N THR A 275 -26.55 6.22 12.61
CA THR A 275 -25.35 6.43 13.42
C THR A 275 -24.10 5.74 12.84
N SER A 276 -24.28 4.99 11.76
CA SER A 276 -23.21 4.38 10.96
C SER A 276 -23.49 4.60 9.48
N PHE A 277 -22.43 4.73 8.69
CA PHE A 277 -22.54 5.09 7.28
C PHE A 277 -21.51 4.32 6.44
N ASP A 278 -21.95 3.81 5.29
CA ASP A 278 -21.08 3.56 4.16
C ASP A 278 -20.84 4.91 3.46
N ALA A 279 -19.61 5.35 3.46
CA ALA A 279 -19.23 6.65 2.90
C ALA A 279 -18.56 6.54 1.52
N GLY A 280 -18.57 5.34 0.92
CA GLY A 280 -18.10 5.07 -0.44
C GLY A 280 -16.81 4.29 -0.50
N THR A 281 -16.49 3.83 -1.70
CA THR A 281 -15.38 2.89 -1.94
C THR A 281 -14.42 3.46 -2.97
N LEU A 282 -13.12 3.23 -2.73
CA LEU A 282 -12.04 3.44 -3.69
C LEU A 282 -11.53 2.09 -4.15
N THR A 283 -11.35 1.91 -5.45
CA THR A 283 -10.75 0.69 -6.01
C THR A 283 -9.61 1.05 -6.96
N ASN A 284 -8.50 0.38 -6.82
CA ASN A 284 -7.38 0.42 -7.76
C ASN A 284 -7.11 -0.97 -8.30
N GLU A 285 -7.22 -1.14 -9.60
CA GLU A 285 -6.93 -2.38 -10.31
C GLU A 285 -5.71 -2.19 -11.21
N GLU A 286 -4.80 -3.14 -11.22
CA GLU A 286 -3.61 -3.10 -12.07
C GLU A 286 -3.38 -4.47 -12.70
N ALA A 287 -3.23 -4.50 -14.03
CA ALA A 287 -2.80 -5.67 -14.78
C ALA A 287 -1.46 -5.38 -15.44
N ASN A 288 -0.54 -6.35 -15.38
CA ASN A 288 0.80 -6.24 -15.94
C ASN A 288 1.11 -7.44 -16.82
N ILE A 289 1.76 -7.20 -17.96
CA ILE A 289 2.37 -8.23 -18.81
C ILE A 289 3.80 -7.78 -19.10
N THR A 290 4.77 -8.66 -18.88
CA THR A 290 6.19 -8.36 -19.14
C THR A 290 6.84 -9.48 -19.93
N PHE A 291 7.75 -9.09 -20.81
CA PHE A 291 8.70 -9.98 -21.46
C PHE A 291 10.10 -9.42 -21.27
N ASP A 292 10.98 -10.20 -20.69
CA ASP A 292 12.36 -9.84 -20.40
C ASP A 292 13.29 -10.87 -21.08
N ALA A 293 14.40 -10.40 -21.62
CA ALA A 293 15.42 -11.24 -22.20
C ALA A 293 16.80 -10.78 -21.75
N GLN A 294 17.62 -11.71 -21.30
CA GLN A 294 18.98 -11.45 -20.85
C GLN A 294 19.96 -12.45 -21.46
N ARG A 295 21.16 -11.96 -21.79
CA ARG A 295 22.26 -12.78 -22.28
C ARG A 295 23.60 -12.23 -21.84
N PHE A 296 24.56 -13.13 -21.60
CA PHE A 296 25.98 -12.78 -21.49
C PHE A 296 26.68 -13.00 -22.82
N VAL A 297 27.37 -11.98 -23.33
CA VAL A 297 28.07 -11.99 -24.61
C VAL A 297 29.56 -11.77 -24.37
N PRO A 298 30.46 -12.63 -24.89
CA PRO A 298 31.89 -12.37 -24.80
C PRO A 298 32.24 -10.95 -25.32
N PHE A 299 32.96 -10.21 -24.53
CA PHE A 299 33.29 -8.82 -24.83
C PHE A 299 34.81 -8.58 -24.70
N TYR A 300 35.23 -7.45 -24.27
CA TYR A 300 36.63 -7.04 -24.19
C TYR A 300 37.39 -7.76 -23.06
N ASN A 301 38.65 -8.22 -23.33
CA ASN A 301 39.53 -8.88 -22.37
C ASN A 301 38.95 -10.11 -21.65
N ASN A 302 38.22 -10.97 -22.35
CA ASN A 302 37.54 -12.15 -21.80
C ASN A 302 36.55 -11.84 -20.69
N SER A 303 36.05 -10.61 -20.60
CA SER A 303 34.91 -10.27 -19.76
C SER A 303 33.62 -10.44 -20.54
N ASP A 304 32.54 -10.80 -19.86
CA ASP A 304 31.24 -10.91 -20.47
C ASP A 304 30.47 -9.60 -20.32
N LEU A 305 29.83 -9.16 -21.40
CA LEU A 305 28.86 -8.09 -21.42
C LEU A 305 27.49 -8.71 -21.12
N SER A 306 26.88 -8.31 -20.01
CA SER A 306 25.46 -8.58 -19.77
C SER A 306 24.64 -7.62 -20.62
N VAL A 307 23.77 -8.18 -21.45
CA VAL A 307 22.80 -7.42 -22.24
C VAL A 307 21.40 -7.89 -21.84
N ALA A 308 20.54 -6.96 -21.47
CA ALA A 308 19.15 -7.21 -21.17
C ALA A 308 18.24 -6.26 -21.94
N PHE A 309 17.10 -6.75 -22.41
CA PHE A 309 16.04 -5.92 -22.95
C PHE A 309 14.67 -6.46 -22.53
N GLY A 310 13.69 -5.61 -22.50
CA GLY A 310 12.35 -6.05 -22.17
C GLY A 310 11.27 -5.11 -22.66
N VAL A 311 10.06 -5.66 -22.68
CA VAL A 311 8.82 -4.97 -23.03
C VAL A 311 7.82 -5.20 -21.91
N SER A 312 7.15 -4.14 -21.51
CA SER A 312 6.09 -4.19 -20.50
C SER A 312 4.83 -3.51 -21.00
N TYR A 313 3.69 -4.10 -20.66
CA TYR A 313 2.37 -3.48 -20.78
C TYR A 313 1.74 -3.45 -19.40
N ARG A 314 1.20 -2.29 -19.03
CA ARG A 314 0.46 -2.11 -17.79
C ARG A 314 -0.88 -1.43 -18.11
N ASP A 315 -1.92 -1.95 -17.53
CA ASP A 315 -3.25 -1.34 -17.49
C ASP A 315 -3.61 -1.05 -16.03
N ASN A 316 -4.07 0.15 -15.74
CA ASN A 316 -4.41 0.58 -14.40
C ASN A 316 -5.74 1.33 -14.42
N THR A 317 -6.71 0.85 -13.64
CA THR A 317 -8.04 1.44 -13.49
C THR A 317 -8.23 1.92 -12.06
N TYR A 318 -8.71 3.15 -11.91
CA TYR A 318 -9.05 3.75 -10.65
C TYR A 318 -10.53 4.12 -10.60
N GLN A 319 -11.20 3.67 -9.53
CA GLN A 319 -12.63 3.86 -9.36
C GLN A 319 -12.94 4.52 -8.01
N ILE A 320 -13.91 5.40 -8.02
CA ILE A 320 -14.55 5.98 -6.83
C ILE A 320 -16.04 5.70 -6.95
N GLU A 321 -16.59 5.01 -5.96
CA GLU A 321 -18.03 4.75 -5.86
C GLU A 321 -18.63 5.60 -4.75
N ALA A 322 -19.84 6.14 -5.00
CA ALA A 322 -20.57 6.94 -4.04
C ALA A 322 -20.93 6.12 -2.79
N GLY A 323 -20.99 6.79 -1.64
CA GLY A 323 -21.52 6.22 -0.43
C GLY A 323 -23.03 6.13 -0.41
N GLN A 324 -23.57 5.58 0.67
CA GLN A 324 -25.04 5.64 0.88
C GLN A 324 -25.51 7.09 0.97
N GLU A 325 -26.70 7.39 0.45
CA GLU A 325 -27.26 8.73 0.35
C GLU A 325 -27.24 9.50 1.69
N ALA A 326 -27.57 8.84 2.79
CA ALA A 326 -27.54 9.43 4.13
C ALA A 326 -26.17 9.96 4.55
N SER A 327 -25.06 9.46 3.97
CA SER A 327 -23.70 9.88 4.29
C SER A 327 -23.34 11.27 3.73
N TYR A 328 -24.08 11.77 2.74
CA TYR A 328 -23.74 13.02 2.05
C TYR A 328 -24.91 13.98 1.81
N ILE A 329 -26.17 13.53 1.93
CA ILE A 329 -27.34 14.34 1.62
C ILE A 329 -27.50 15.52 2.59
N ASP A 330 -28.09 16.61 2.09
CA ASP A 330 -28.66 17.68 2.91
C ASP A 330 -30.15 17.40 3.16
N GLY A 331 -30.48 17.01 4.36
CA GLY A 331 -31.86 16.71 4.78
C GLY A 331 -32.69 17.94 5.14
N GLY A 332 -32.09 19.15 5.17
CA GLY A 332 -32.77 20.41 5.41
C GLY A 332 -33.26 20.64 6.84
N TYR A 333 -32.86 19.82 7.81
CA TYR A 333 -33.29 19.98 9.20
C TYR A 333 -32.59 21.15 9.88
N GLN A 334 -33.32 22.22 10.19
CA GLN A 334 -32.89 23.40 10.98
C GLN A 334 -31.57 24.03 10.48
N ASP A 335 -31.32 24.09 9.18
CA ASP A 335 -30.08 24.61 8.60
C ASP A 335 -28.78 23.99 9.19
N ARG A 336 -28.86 22.74 9.64
CA ARG A 336 -27.71 22.01 10.20
C ARG A 336 -26.79 21.49 9.11
N PRO A 337 -25.48 21.32 9.39
CA PRO A 337 -24.53 20.84 8.40
C PRO A 337 -24.89 19.48 7.83
N ALA A 338 -24.78 19.35 6.51
CA ALA A 338 -25.01 18.12 5.75
C ALA A 338 -23.86 17.14 5.87
N GLY A 339 -24.17 15.86 5.68
CA GLY A 339 -23.24 14.76 5.63
C GLY A 339 -22.84 14.19 6.99
N SER A 340 -22.36 12.94 6.95
CA SER A 340 -21.88 12.21 8.13
C SER A 340 -20.65 12.89 8.75
N GLN A 341 -20.60 12.89 10.08
CA GLN A 341 -19.51 13.50 10.84
C GLN A 341 -18.32 12.54 10.92
N GLY A 342 -17.11 13.09 10.77
CA GLY A 342 -15.87 12.32 10.64
C GLY A 342 -15.39 12.30 9.21
N PHE A 343 -16.18 11.77 8.31
CA PHE A 343 -15.97 11.81 6.87
C PHE A 343 -17.33 11.86 6.17
N THR A 344 -17.55 12.88 5.35
CA THR A 344 -18.73 12.99 4.49
C THR A 344 -18.56 12.08 3.30
N GLY A 345 -19.55 11.22 3.02
CA GLY A 345 -19.48 10.26 1.93
C GLY A 345 -19.30 10.90 0.56
N PHE A 346 -18.72 10.13 -0.34
CA PHE A 346 -18.63 10.51 -1.75
C PHE A 346 -20.03 10.62 -2.34
N LYS A 347 -20.24 11.66 -3.13
CA LYS A 347 -21.49 11.89 -3.83
C LYS A 347 -21.45 11.23 -5.21
N PRO A 348 -22.61 10.97 -5.85
CA PRO A 348 -22.64 10.47 -7.23
C PRO A 348 -21.85 11.32 -8.22
N GLU A 349 -21.81 12.66 -8.00
CA GLU A 349 -21.03 13.56 -8.86
C GLU A 349 -19.52 13.42 -8.69
N SER A 350 -19.08 12.71 -7.65
CA SER A 350 -17.67 12.42 -7.37
C SER A 350 -17.24 11.03 -7.85
N GLU A 351 -18.17 10.26 -8.44
CA GLU A 351 -17.84 8.95 -8.99
C GLU A 351 -16.84 9.07 -10.14
N VAL A 352 -15.88 8.16 -10.15
CA VAL A 352 -14.82 8.09 -11.15
C VAL A 352 -14.66 6.64 -11.58
N ASP A 353 -14.51 6.42 -12.86
CA ASP A 353 -14.05 5.17 -13.46
C ASP A 353 -13.12 5.54 -14.62
N GLN A 354 -11.83 5.56 -14.33
CA GLN A 354 -10.81 6.01 -15.28
C GLN A 354 -9.70 4.97 -15.37
N SER A 355 -9.33 4.66 -16.60
CA SER A 355 -8.22 3.76 -16.88
C SER A 355 -7.09 4.45 -17.62
N ARG A 356 -5.89 3.96 -17.40
CA ARG A 356 -4.66 4.35 -18.07
C ARG A 356 -3.89 3.11 -18.44
N ASN A 357 -3.35 3.07 -19.65
CA ASN A 357 -2.37 2.05 -20.02
C ASN A 357 -1.00 2.67 -20.34
N ASN A 358 0.01 1.83 -20.25
CA ASN A 358 1.40 2.19 -20.51
C ASN A 358 2.10 1.03 -21.21
N VAL A 359 2.85 1.36 -22.25
CA VAL A 359 3.80 0.46 -22.89
C VAL A 359 5.20 0.96 -22.61
N GLY A 360 6.06 0.08 -22.10
CA GLY A 360 7.47 0.39 -21.84
C GLY A 360 8.41 -0.56 -22.56
N VAL A 361 9.51 -0.03 -23.10
CA VAL A 361 10.61 -0.83 -23.64
C VAL A 361 11.92 -0.37 -23.02
N TYR A 362 12.82 -1.31 -22.70
CA TYR A 362 14.12 -0.97 -22.17
C TYR A 362 15.24 -1.78 -22.77
N LEU A 363 16.45 -1.23 -22.70
CA LEU A 363 17.71 -1.88 -23.04
C LEU A 363 18.73 -1.55 -21.97
N GLU A 364 19.45 -2.56 -21.51
CA GLU A 364 20.54 -2.44 -20.54
C GLU A 364 21.79 -3.16 -21.03
N ALA A 365 22.95 -2.61 -20.69
CA ALA A 365 24.24 -3.24 -20.88
C ALA A 365 25.12 -2.98 -19.65
N GLU A 366 25.75 -4.05 -19.12
CA GLU A 366 26.69 -3.97 -18.00
C GLU A 366 27.92 -4.85 -18.27
N ASN A 367 29.10 -4.34 -17.96
CA ASN A 367 30.34 -5.08 -18.16
C ASN A 367 31.42 -4.71 -17.13
N GLN A 368 32.13 -5.72 -16.67
CA GLN A 368 33.36 -5.58 -15.91
C GLN A 368 34.52 -5.36 -16.90
N LEU A 369 34.76 -4.11 -17.32
CA LEU A 369 35.72 -3.76 -18.36
C LEU A 369 37.16 -4.11 -17.98
N THR A 370 37.51 -3.96 -16.70
CA THR A 370 38.78 -4.41 -16.11
C THR A 370 38.50 -5.04 -14.74
N SER A 371 39.49 -5.70 -14.14
CA SER A 371 39.36 -6.27 -12.78
C SER A 371 38.84 -5.25 -11.74
N ASN A 372 39.01 -3.97 -12.02
CA ASN A 372 38.73 -2.89 -11.07
C ASN A 372 37.64 -1.92 -11.54
N PHE A 373 37.13 -2.06 -12.77
CA PHE A 373 36.18 -1.11 -13.33
C PHE A 373 34.94 -1.81 -13.92
N LEU A 374 33.81 -1.60 -13.27
CA LEU A 374 32.46 -1.97 -13.73
C LEU A 374 31.77 -0.74 -14.29
N TRP A 375 31.11 -0.85 -15.43
CA TRP A 375 30.23 0.17 -15.97
C TRP A 375 28.88 -0.42 -16.36
N GLY A 376 27.84 0.39 -16.33
CA GLY A 376 26.50 0.02 -16.77
C GLY A 376 25.82 1.19 -17.46
N ALA A 377 25.03 0.89 -18.49
CA ALA A 377 24.21 1.84 -19.21
C ALA A 377 22.81 1.25 -19.42
N ALA A 378 21.78 2.07 -19.26
CA ALA A 378 20.40 1.68 -19.51
C ALA A 378 19.62 2.81 -20.14
N VAL A 379 18.63 2.47 -20.96
CA VAL A 379 17.65 3.40 -21.53
C VAL A 379 16.28 2.73 -21.53
N ARG A 380 15.25 3.52 -21.21
CA ARG A 380 13.86 3.10 -21.24
C ARG A 380 13.01 4.16 -21.91
N TYR A 381 12.13 3.74 -22.78
CA TYR A 381 11.06 4.55 -23.35
C TYR A 381 9.71 4.04 -22.84
N GLU A 382 8.84 4.92 -22.42
CA GLU A 382 7.48 4.64 -21.96
C GLU A 382 6.50 5.55 -22.66
N ASP A 383 5.38 4.98 -23.11
CA ASP A 383 4.26 5.72 -23.70
C ASP A 383 2.99 5.46 -22.87
N TYR A 384 2.39 6.54 -22.38
CA TYR A 384 1.22 6.53 -21.53
C TYR A 384 0.02 7.08 -22.27
N SER A 385 -1.13 6.43 -22.14
CA SER A 385 -2.36 6.80 -22.87
C SER A 385 -2.93 8.18 -22.49
N ASP A 386 -2.54 8.75 -21.36
CA ASP A 386 -3.12 9.96 -20.78
C ASP A 386 -2.20 11.20 -20.81
N PHE A 387 -0.87 11.05 -20.71
CA PHE A 387 0.03 12.20 -20.65
C PHE A 387 1.23 12.14 -21.63
N GLY A 388 1.27 11.12 -22.52
CA GLY A 388 2.29 11.00 -23.55
C GLY A 388 3.52 10.19 -23.11
N ASP A 389 4.64 10.44 -23.75
CA ASP A 389 5.84 9.63 -23.63
C ASP A 389 6.90 10.21 -22.69
N ASN A 390 7.74 9.31 -22.20
CA ASN A 390 8.90 9.62 -21.37
C ASN A 390 10.09 8.74 -21.74
N THR A 391 11.29 9.33 -21.77
CA THR A 391 12.53 8.58 -21.96
C THR A 391 13.43 8.76 -20.74
N SER A 392 13.77 7.67 -20.10
CA SER A 392 14.70 7.62 -18.97
C SER A 392 16.00 6.95 -19.39
N TRP A 393 17.11 7.40 -18.89
CA TRP A 393 18.42 6.79 -19.13
C TRP A 393 19.27 6.77 -17.88
N LYS A 394 20.25 5.87 -17.81
CA LYS A 394 21.20 5.76 -16.71
C LYS A 394 22.57 5.40 -17.23
N LEU A 395 23.61 6.07 -16.67
CA LEU A 395 24.99 5.66 -16.77
C LEU A 395 25.54 5.47 -15.35
N SER A 396 26.19 4.36 -15.11
CA SER A 396 26.77 4.03 -13.81
C SER A 396 28.18 3.52 -13.94
N GLY A 397 28.97 3.73 -12.92
CA GLY A 397 30.33 3.20 -12.84
C GLY A 397 30.77 2.93 -11.41
N ARG A 398 31.57 1.88 -11.26
CA ARG A 398 32.25 1.54 -10.02
C ARG A 398 33.74 1.29 -10.33
N TYR A 399 34.62 1.96 -9.57
CA TYR A 399 36.04 1.74 -9.66
C TYR A 399 36.60 1.31 -8.29
N ASP A 400 37.11 0.09 -8.24
CA ASP A 400 37.76 -0.46 -7.06
C ASP A 400 39.21 0.05 -7.00
N VAL A 401 39.46 1.07 -6.16
CA VAL A 401 40.78 1.70 -5.98
C VAL A 401 41.73 0.74 -5.26
N THR A 402 41.19 0.00 -4.31
CA THR A 402 41.87 -1.09 -3.58
C THR A 402 40.84 -2.15 -3.21
N ASP A 403 41.28 -3.33 -2.73
CA ASP A 403 40.37 -4.38 -2.24
C ASP A 403 39.40 -3.93 -1.13
N ARG A 404 39.65 -2.79 -0.51
CA ARG A 404 38.86 -2.24 0.62
C ARG A 404 38.19 -0.90 0.34
N PHE A 405 38.51 -0.27 -0.78
CA PHE A 405 37.99 1.05 -1.11
C PHE A 405 37.56 1.13 -2.57
N ALA A 406 36.32 1.44 -2.78
CA ALA A 406 35.70 1.63 -4.10
C ALA A 406 35.03 3.01 -4.21
N LEU A 407 35.10 3.60 -5.40
CA LEU A 407 34.31 4.76 -5.81
C LEU A 407 33.19 4.29 -6.72
N ARG A 408 31.99 4.80 -6.50
CA ARG A 408 30.85 4.55 -7.38
C ARG A 408 30.08 5.82 -7.64
N GLY A 409 29.50 5.93 -8.83
CA GLY A 409 28.64 7.04 -9.23
C GLY A 409 27.66 6.62 -10.30
N ALA A 410 26.55 7.32 -10.36
CA ALA A 410 25.56 7.18 -11.42
C ALA A 410 24.99 8.55 -11.79
N VAL A 411 24.57 8.67 -13.04
CA VAL A 411 23.82 9.81 -13.60
C VAL A 411 22.60 9.22 -14.31
N ASN A 412 21.46 9.80 -14.04
CA ASN A 412 20.17 9.41 -14.61
C ASN A 412 19.25 10.63 -14.74
#